data_8a877095f6a2e27d5f989fb9b2949183
#
_entry.id   8a877095f6a2e27d5f989fb9b2949183
#
_cell.length_a   1.000
_cell.length_b   1.000
_cell.length_c   1.000
_cell.angle_alpha   90.00
_cell.angle_beta   90.00
_cell.angle_gamma   90.00
#
_symmetry.space_group_name_H-M   'P 1'
#
loop_
_entity.id
_entity.type
_entity.pdbx_description
1 polymer ?
#
loop_
_entity_poly.entity_id
_entity_poly.type
_entity_poly.pdbx_seq_one_letter_code
_entity_poly.pdbx_strand_id
1 'polypeptide(L)'
;MGSADIRQLMKEKRIPNNAISSAAPEEKAIPPARERFARLIKTLSGHLTEKRIRDRQRIISTRDLYTKRAKLSKNVHYLDKKTDRTLFVDTGNAIPVRKGGMTDSAVAVSLVLAKEKFGSRLTIKGSNEFRKQVIEVAVRNNLDVHFTDKMLNQQFEERKAEWAIEREGQRIEQSGMPASATPDMRG
;
A
#
# COMPACT_ATOMS: atom_id res chain seq x y z
N MET A 1 8.10 -22.47 -40.01
CA MET A 1 7.47 -22.03 -38.76
C MET A 1 8.45 -21.13 -38.03
N GLY A 2 8.14 -19.83 -37.98
CA GLY A 2 9.12 -18.79 -37.78
C GLY A 2 9.35 -18.40 -36.33
N SER A 3 10.57 -18.01 -36.03
CA SER A 3 11.06 -17.45 -34.74
C SER A 3 10.29 -16.21 -34.21
N ALA A 4 9.41 -15.63 -35.03
CA ALA A 4 8.57 -14.50 -34.65
C ALA A 4 7.42 -14.88 -33.69
N ASP A 5 6.86 -16.07 -33.86
CA ASP A 5 5.73 -16.56 -33.06
C ASP A 5 6.08 -16.83 -31.59
N ILE A 6 7.29 -17.33 -31.33
CA ILE A 6 7.75 -17.64 -29.98
C ILE A 6 8.01 -16.34 -29.18
N ARG A 7 8.47 -15.29 -29.83
CA ARG A 7 8.66 -13.98 -29.17
C ARG A 7 7.34 -13.29 -28.84
N GLN A 8 6.32 -13.51 -29.62
CA GLN A 8 4.97 -12.97 -29.38
C GLN A 8 4.27 -13.72 -28.23
N LEU A 9 4.36 -15.06 -28.22
CA LEU A 9 3.88 -15.91 -27.12
C LEU A 9 4.57 -15.64 -25.79
N MET A 10 5.87 -15.30 -25.80
CA MET A 10 6.58 -14.89 -24.60
C MET A 10 6.23 -13.48 -24.11
N LYS A 11 5.75 -12.60 -24.99
CA LYS A 11 5.24 -11.27 -24.57
C LYS A 11 3.89 -11.36 -23.87
N GLU A 12 3.03 -12.28 -24.26
CA GLU A 12 1.70 -12.47 -23.65
C GLU A 12 1.75 -13.15 -22.28
N LYS A 13 2.79 -13.92 -21.99
CA LYS A 13 3.00 -14.57 -20.67
C LYS A 13 3.79 -13.74 -19.65
N ARG A 14 4.09 -12.47 -19.93
CA ARG A 14 4.64 -11.61 -18.89
C ARG A 14 3.55 -11.34 -17.86
N ILE A 15 3.64 -12.04 -16.73
CA ILE A 15 2.92 -11.71 -15.50
C ILE A 15 3.02 -10.19 -15.32
N PRO A 16 1.91 -9.46 -15.30
CA PRO A 16 1.95 -8.01 -15.15
C PRO A 16 2.74 -7.67 -13.88
N ASN A 17 3.83 -6.94 -14.01
CA ASN A 17 4.58 -6.49 -12.86
C ASN A 17 3.67 -5.55 -12.05
N ASN A 18 3.31 -5.97 -10.85
CA ASN A 18 2.56 -5.14 -9.93
C ASN A 18 3.35 -3.88 -9.66
N ALA A 19 2.80 -2.73 -9.99
CA ALA A 19 3.50 -1.46 -9.86
C ALA A 19 2.54 -0.31 -9.58
N ILE A 20 3.03 0.65 -8.84
CA ILE A 20 2.40 1.91 -8.54
C ILE A 20 3.23 3.00 -9.19
N SER A 21 2.63 3.86 -10.00
CA SER A 21 3.33 4.92 -10.72
C SER A 21 2.53 6.22 -10.73
N SER A 22 3.18 7.30 -11.12
CA SER A 22 2.54 8.59 -11.35
C SER A 22 1.54 8.53 -12.51
N ALA A 23 0.54 9.39 -12.44
CA ALA A 23 -0.43 9.60 -13.52
C ALA A 23 0.12 10.46 -14.67
N ALA A 24 1.08 11.32 -14.36
CA ALA A 24 1.73 12.20 -15.32
C ALA A 24 3.25 12.23 -15.07
N PRO A 25 4.09 12.38 -16.10
CA PRO A 25 5.51 12.60 -15.93
C PRO A 25 5.75 14.05 -15.49
N GLU A 26 5.53 14.35 -14.21
CA GLU A 26 6.02 15.61 -13.65
C GLU A 26 7.47 15.45 -13.24
N GLU A 27 8.33 16.24 -13.85
CA GLU A 27 9.75 16.36 -13.55
C GLU A 27 9.94 17.15 -12.25
N LYS A 28 9.51 16.56 -11.12
CA LYS A 28 9.81 17.11 -9.80
C LYS A 28 11.17 16.61 -9.34
N ALA A 29 12.01 17.52 -8.86
CA ALA A 29 13.29 17.17 -8.25
C ALA A 29 13.07 16.13 -7.15
N ILE A 30 13.59 14.94 -7.36
CA ILE A 30 13.38 13.79 -6.48
C ILE A 30 14.31 13.94 -5.27
N PRO A 31 13.81 14.15 -4.04
CA PRO A 31 14.65 14.26 -2.86
C PRO A 31 15.48 12.99 -2.62
N PRO A 32 16.64 13.07 -1.97
CA PRO A 32 17.49 11.92 -1.73
C PRO A 32 16.75 10.81 -0.96
N ALA A 33 17.10 9.55 -1.24
CA ALA A 33 16.40 8.37 -0.70
C ALA A 33 16.29 8.38 0.84
N ARG A 34 17.27 8.96 1.54
CA ARG A 34 17.29 9.08 3.00
C ARG A 34 16.21 10.03 3.52
N GLU A 35 15.99 11.16 2.86
CA GLU A 35 14.94 12.12 3.23
C GLU A 35 13.56 11.58 2.93
N ARG A 36 13.39 10.88 1.80
CA ARG A 36 12.13 10.22 1.44
C ARG A 36 11.76 9.15 2.47
N PHE A 37 12.73 8.37 2.92
CA PHE A 37 12.52 7.36 3.95
C PHE A 37 12.18 7.98 5.32
N ALA A 38 12.83 9.08 5.68
CA ALA A 38 12.53 9.81 6.92
C ALA A 38 11.11 10.40 6.91
N ARG A 39 10.66 10.98 5.78
CA ARG A 39 9.28 11.46 5.61
C ARG A 39 8.28 10.31 5.69
N LEU A 40 8.57 9.19 5.01
CA LEU A 40 7.77 7.98 5.06
C LEU A 40 7.56 7.48 6.50
N ILE A 41 8.62 7.44 7.31
CA ILE A 41 8.54 7.07 8.73
C ILE A 41 7.59 8.00 9.47
N LYS A 42 7.70 9.31 9.25
CA LYS A 42 6.86 10.32 9.92
C LYS A 42 5.38 10.15 9.55
N THR A 43 5.08 9.98 8.25
CA THR A 43 3.71 9.81 7.75
C THR A 43 3.08 8.52 8.27
N LEU A 44 3.80 7.40 8.23
CA LEU A 44 3.31 6.11 8.71
C LEU A 44 3.11 6.06 10.22
N SER A 45 3.91 6.77 10.99
CA SER A 45 3.72 6.86 12.45
C SER A 45 2.40 7.51 12.84
N GLY A 46 1.85 8.38 11.96
CA GLY A 46 0.54 9.01 12.16
C GLY A 46 -0.66 8.18 11.68
N HIS A 47 -0.44 7.22 10.76
CA HIS A 47 -1.53 6.49 10.11
C HIS A 47 -1.66 5.02 10.54
N LEU A 48 -0.61 4.43 11.08
CA LEU A 48 -0.63 3.07 11.62
C LEU A 48 -1.08 3.08 13.08
N THR A 49 -2.26 3.64 13.37
CA THR A 49 -2.90 3.39 14.65
C THR A 49 -3.22 1.91 14.77
N GLU A 50 -2.65 1.32 15.80
CA GLU A 50 -2.74 -0.05 16.26
C GLU A 50 -4.17 -0.61 16.24
N LYS A 51 -4.69 -1.05 15.09
CA LYS A 51 -5.81 -1.97 15.09
C LYS A 51 -5.28 -3.35 14.75
N ARG A 52 -5.16 -4.16 15.79
CA ARG A 52 -4.82 -5.59 15.78
C ARG A 52 -5.53 -6.29 14.61
N ILE A 53 -4.83 -6.43 13.50
CA ILE A 53 -5.22 -7.41 12.49
C ILE A 53 -4.74 -8.75 13.05
N ARG A 54 -5.69 -9.53 13.53
CA ARG A 54 -5.50 -10.95 13.96
C ARG A 54 -5.26 -11.82 12.73
N ASP A 55 -4.33 -11.50 11.89
CA ASP A 55 -3.93 -12.39 10.81
C ASP A 55 -2.47 -12.75 10.95
N ARG A 56 -2.19 -14.01 10.66
CA ARG A 56 -0.88 -14.68 10.70
C ARG A 56 0.19 -14.02 9.83
N GLN A 57 -0.06 -12.85 9.28
CA GLN A 57 0.89 -12.07 8.50
C GLN A 57 1.60 -11.09 9.41
N ARG A 58 2.91 -11.21 9.47
CA ARG A 58 3.77 -10.25 10.17
C ARG A 58 3.50 -8.84 9.64
N ILE A 59 3.10 -7.94 10.50
CA ILE A 59 2.98 -6.51 10.17
C ILE A 59 4.39 -5.96 9.97
N ILE A 60 4.67 -5.51 8.75
CA ILE A 60 5.93 -4.86 8.42
C ILE A 60 5.77 -3.37 8.73
N SER A 61 6.56 -2.89 9.68
CA SER A 61 6.67 -1.46 9.98
C SER A 61 7.87 -0.85 9.24
N THR A 62 7.94 0.47 9.22
CA THR A 62 9.11 1.17 8.64
C THR A 62 10.42 0.84 9.34
N ARG A 63 10.37 0.50 10.64
CA ARG A 63 11.54 0.06 11.42
C ARG A 63 12.10 -1.28 10.95
N ASP A 64 11.25 -2.09 10.32
CA ASP A 64 11.61 -3.41 9.78
C ASP A 64 12.23 -3.31 8.37
N LEU A 65 12.28 -2.12 7.79
CA LEU A 65 12.81 -1.89 6.45
C LEU A 65 14.21 -1.28 6.49
N TYR A 66 14.98 -1.62 5.48
CA TYR A 66 16.21 -0.92 5.14
C TYR A 66 16.33 -0.80 3.62
N THR A 67 17.23 0.08 3.16
CA THR A 67 17.37 0.38 1.74
C THR A 67 18.74 -0.01 1.23
N LYS A 68 18.79 -0.59 0.03
CA LYS A 68 20.03 -0.79 -0.75
C LYS A 68 19.92 -0.03 -2.08
N ARG A 69 20.94 0.73 -2.42
CA ARG A 69 21.07 1.30 -3.77
C ARG A 69 21.67 0.27 -4.71
N ALA A 70 21.11 0.15 -5.90
CA ALA A 70 21.73 -0.61 -6.95
C ALA A 70 23.01 0.10 -7.43
N LYS A 71 24.10 -0.66 -7.62
CA LYS A 71 25.40 -0.08 -8.03
C LYS A 71 25.38 0.56 -9.42
N LEU A 72 24.59 0.02 -10.35
CA LEU A 72 24.56 0.39 -11.75
C LEU A 72 23.28 1.16 -12.17
N SER A 73 22.40 1.46 -11.24
CA SER A 73 21.17 2.19 -11.53
C SER A 73 20.77 3.12 -10.39
N LYS A 74 19.86 4.08 -10.66
CA LYS A 74 19.31 4.96 -9.63
C LYS A 74 18.26 4.26 -8.75
N ASN A 75 18.05 2.97 -8.91
CA ASN A 75 17.04 2.21 -8.20
C ASN A 75 17.37 2.07 -6.70
N VAL A 76 16.34 2.24 -5.87
CA VAL A 76 16.42 2.03 -4.43
C VAL A 76 15.57 0.82 -4.07
N HIS A 77 16.20 -0.23 -3.57
CA HIS A 77 15.54 -1.43 -3.09
C HIS A 77 15.15 -1.25 -1.63
N TYR A 78 13.92 -1.59 -1.30
CA TYR A 78 13.41 -1.64 0.07
C TYR A 78 13.28 -3.10 0.49
N LEU A 79 14.02 -3.47 1.52
CA LEU A 79 14.16 -4.85 1.97
C LEU A 79 13.66 -5.00 3.40
N ASP A 80 13.11 -6.16 3.70
CA ASP A 80 12.76 -6.57 5.05
C ASP A 80 14.02 -6.98 5.81
N LYS A 81 14.30 -6.37 6.95
CA LYS A 81 15.47 -6.65 7.80
C LYS A 81 15.53 -8.10 8.29
N LYS A 82 14.38 -8.74 8.51
CA LYS A 82 14.31 -10.09 9.05
C LYS A 82 14.60 -11.15 7.98
N THR A 83 14.13 -10.94 6.76
CA THR A 83 14.21 -11.96 5.70
C THR A 83 15.20 -11.61 4.60
N ASP A 84 15.75 -10.40 4.60
CA ASP A 84 16.60 -9.80 3.54
C ASP A 84 15.95 -9.83 2.14
N ARG A 85 14.63 -9.98 2.08
CA ARG A 85 13.87 -10.02 0.84
C ARG A 85 13.49 -8.62 0.39
N THR A 86 13.68 -8.34 -0.91
CA THR A 86 13.18 -7.12 -1.51
C THR A 86 11.66 -7.14 -1.56
N LEU A 87 11.02 -6.17 -0.95
CA LEU A 87 9.57 -6.01 -0.93
C LEU A 87 9.11 -5.19 -2.12
N PHE A 88 9.74 -4.05 -2.34
CA PHE A 88 9.49 -3.19 -3.50
C PHE A 88 10.75 -2.41 -3.89
N VAL A 89 10.72 -1.82 -5.08
CA VAL A 89 11.85 -1.09 -5.65
C VAL A 89 11.37 0.27 -6.11
N ASP A 90 12.04 1.33 -5.71
CA ASP A 90 11.82 2.65 -6.27
C ASP A 90 12.74 2.82 -7.49
N THR A 91 12.15 2.88 -8.68
CA THR A 91 12.88 3.05 -9.94
C THR A 91 12.98 4.51 -10.39
N GLY A 92 12.44 5.45 -9.61
CA GLY A 92 12.33 6.85 -10.02
C GLY A 92 10.92 7.18 -10.50
N ASN A 93 10.40 6.47 -11.48
CA ASN A 93 9.11 6.73 -12.11
C ASN A 93 7.99 5.77 -11.67
N ALA A 94 8.35 4.68 -11.01
CA ALA A 94 7.40 3.69 -10.53
C ALA A 94 7.95 2.98 -9.29
N ILE A 95 7.05 2.34 -8.55
CA ILE A 95 7.36 1.49 -7.41
C ILE A 95 6.84 0.07 -7.68
N PRO A 96 7.61 -0.78 -8.39
CA PRO A 96 7.28 -2.19 -8.55
C PRO A 96 7.28 -2.92 -7.22
N VAL A 97 6.15 -3.56 -6.88
CA VAL A 97 6.00 -4.41 -5.71
C VAL A 97 6.42 -5.83 -6.08
N ARG A 98 7.36 -6.39 -5.34
CA ARG A 98 7.88 -7.74 -5.58
C ARG A 98 6.98 -8.78 -4.91
N LYS A 99 7.11 -10.05 -5.33
CA LYS A 99 6.33 -11.15 -4.76
C LYS A 99 6.44 -11.23 -3.23
N GLY A 100 7.60 -10.93 -2.66
CA GLY A 100 7.81 -10.85 -1.21
C GLY A 100 7.13 -9.64 -0.54
N GLY A 101 6.73 -8.63 -1.29
CA GLY A 101 6.04 -7.42 -0.82
C GLY A 101 4.53 -7.43 -1.03
N MET A 102 3.93 -8.57 -1.39
CA MET A 102 2.48 -8.73 -1.57
C MET A 102 1.74 -8.95 -0.23
N THR A 103 2.19 -8.27 0.82
CA THR A 103 1.50 -8.21 2.12
C THR A 103 0.85 -6.84 2.27
N ASP A 104 -0.26 -6.77 3.00
CA ASP A 104 -1.02 -5.52 3.18
C ASP A 104 -0.14 -4.41 3.75
N SER A 105 0.72 -4.74 4.72
CA SER A 105 1.64 -3.76 5.30
C SER A 105 2.70 -3.25 4.32
N ALA A 106 3.28 -4.11 3.49
CA ALA A 106 4.26 -3.69 2.48
C ALA A 106 3.62 -2.89 1.34
N VAL A 107 2.39 -3.27 0.93
CA VAL A 107 1.59 -2.51 -0.03
C VAL A 107 1.23 -1.14 0.56
N ALA A 108 0.83 -1.04 1.84
CA ALA A 108 0.57 0.23 2.51
C ALA A 108 1.79 1.15 2.47
N VAL A 109 2.97 0.63 2.84
CA VAL A 109 4.23 1.40 2.79
C VAL A 109 4.55 1.86 1.38
N SER A 110 4.37 0.98 0.38
CA SER A 110 4.63 1.34 -1.02
C SER A 110 3.68 2.40 -1.57
N LEU A 111 2.39 2.37 -1.15
CA LEU A 111 1.39 3.38 -1.51
C LEU A 111 1.69 4.75 -0.89
N VAL A 112 2.05 4.78 0.40
CA VAL A 112 2.44 6.03 1.07
C VAL A 112 3.67 6.64 0.41
N LEU A 113 4.69 5.82 0.11
CA LEU A 113 5.86 6.27 -0.62
C LEU A 113 5.51 6.81 -2.03
N ALA A 114 4.60 6.12 -2.74
CA ALA A 114 4.13 6.57 -4.05
C ALA A 114 3.40 7.92 -3.95
N LYS A 115 2.51 8.07 -2.98
CA LYS A 115 1.79 9.33 -2.74
C LYS A 115 2.75 10.48 -2.44
N GLU A 116 3.73 10.28 -1.57
CA GLU A 116 4.73 11.31 -1.26
C GLU A 116 5.58 11.70 -2.47
N LYS A 117 5.89 10.72 -3.31
CA LYS A 117 6.78 10.92 -4.46
C LYS A 117 6.07 11.45 -5.70
N PHE A 118 4.91 10.91 -6.00
CA PHE A 118 4.17 11.15 -7.25
C PHE A 118 2.92 12.01 -7.06
N GLY A 119 2.56 12.33 -5.82
CA GLY A 119 1.31 13.00 -5.48
C GLY A 119 0.15 12.04 -5.31
N SER A 120 -1.05 12.60 -5.09
CA SER A 120 -2.25 11.81 -4.79
C SER A 120 -2.81 11.04 -5.99
N ARG A 121 -2.47 11.44 -7.23
CA ARG A 121 -2.98 10.79 -8.45
C ARG A 121 -2.04 9.69 -8.90
N LEU A 122 -2.46 8.43 -8.73
CA LEU A 122 -1.64 7.25 -8.95
C LEU A 122 -2.19 6.35 -10.07
N THR A 123 -1.30 5.74 -10.82
CA THR A 123 -1.62 4.68 -11.78
C THR A 123 -1.21 3.33 -11.21
N ILE A 124 -2.14 2.39 -11.13
CA ILE A 124 -1.89 1.04 -10.63
C ILE A 124 -1.87 0.06 -11.79
N LYS A 125 -0.76 -0.64 -11.96
CA LYS A 125 -0.59 -1.73 -12.91
C LYS A 125 -0.38 -3.03 -12.17
N GLY A 126 -0.98 -4.11 -12.64
CA GLY A 126 -0.82 -5.42 -12.01
C GLY A 126 -2.01 -6.33 -12.17
N SER A 127 -1.95 -7.47 -11.47
CA SER A 127 -3.05 -8.44 -11.43
C SER A 127 -4.29 -7.87 -10.74
N ASN A 128 -5.44 -8.50 -10.97
CA ASN A 128 -6.69 -8.10 -10.33
C ASN A 128 -6.60 -8.25 -8.81
N GLU A 129 -5.89 -9.27 -8.31
CA GLU A 129 -5.65 -9.48 -6.88
C GLU A 129 -4.85 -8.32 -6.28
N PHE A 130 -3.80 -7.88 -6.97
CA PHE A 130 -3.02 -6.74 -6.53
C PHE A 130 -3.85 -5.44 -6.52
N ARG A 131 -4.66 -5.21 -7.55
CA ARG A 131 -5.56 -4.03 -7.62
C ARG A 131 -6.56 -4.02 -6.48
N LYS A 132 -7.20 -5.16 -6.18
CA LYS A 132 -8.11 -5.31 -5.04
C LYS A 132 -7.38 -5.06 -3.72
N GLN A 133 -6.18 -5.64 -3.54
CA GLN A 133 -5.37 -5.41 -2.35
C GLN A 133 -5.00 -3.94 -2.16
N VAL A 134 -4.65 -3.23 -3.24
CA VAL A 134 -4.38 -1.79 -3.21
C VAL A 134 -5.58 -1.00 -2.72
N ILE A 135 -6.80 -1.31 -3.20
CA ILE A 135 -8.04 -0.66 -2.75
C ILE A 135 -8.25 -0.90 -1.25
N GLU A 136 -8.24 -2.16 -0.81
CA GLU A 136 -8.46 -2.51 0.60
C GLU A 136 -7.44 -1.82 1.53
N VAL A 137 -6.18 -1.83 1.13
CA VAL A 137 -5.11 -1.20 1.90
C VAL A 137 -5.27 0.33 1.94
N ALA A 138 -5.62 0.96 0.82
CA ALA A 138 -5.83 2.40 0.76
C ALA A 138 -7.02 2.84 1.64
N VAL A 139 -8.13 2.09 1.61
CA VAL A 139 -9.32 2.35 2.42
C VAL A 139 -9.02 2.17 3.91
N ARG A 140 -8.42 1.04 4.31
CA ARG A 140 -8.12 0.74 5.73
C ARG A 140 -7.16 1.74 6.35
N ASN A 141 -6.24 2.28 5.56
CA ASN A 141 -5.27 3.28 6.03
C ASN A 141 -5.74 4.72 5.79
N ASN A 142 -6.98 4.92 5.34
CA ASN A 142 -7.57 6.22 5.03
C ASN A 142 -6.64 7.09 4.17
N LEU A 143 -6.07 6.48 3.12
CA LEU A 143 -5.16 7.19 2.21
C LEU A 143 -5.98 8.05 1.25
N ASP A 144 -5.65 9.34 1.22
CA ASP A 144 -6.20 10.27 0.23
C ASP A 144 -5.42 10.11 -1.08
N VAL A 145 -5.93 9.25 -1.96
CA VAL A 145 -5.38 8.93 -3.27
C VAL A 145 -6.50 8.85 -4.32
N HIS A 146 -6.15 9.11 -5.57
CA HIS A 146 -7.03 8.96 -6.72
C HIS A 146 -6.36 8.06 -7.75
N PHE A 147 -7.10 7.09 -8.25
CA PHE A 147 -6.58 6.20 -9.29
C PHE A 147 -6.95 6.70 -10.68
N THR A 148 -6.01 6.67 -11.63
CA THR A 148 -6.24 7.10 -13.02
C THR A 148 -7.17 6.18 -13.79
N ASP A 149 -7.19 4.90 -13.45
CA ASP A 149 -8.15 3.93 -13.98
C ASP A 149 -9.52 4.22 -13.37
N LYS A 150 -10.50 4.59 -14.22
CA LYS A 150 -11.86 4.98 -13.81
C LYS A 150 -12.57 3.87 -13.03
N MET A 151 -12.45 2.61 -13.50
CA MET A 151 -13.08 1.47 -12.83
C MET A 151 -12.46 1.22 -11.46
N LEU A 152 -11.13 1.29 -11.37
CA LEU A 152 -10.42 1.12 -10.11
C LEU A 152 -10.76 2.24 -9.13
N ASN A 153 -10.85 3.47 -9.61
CA ASN A 153 -11.22 4.61 -8.76
C ASN A 153 -12.66 4.51 -8.27
N GLN A 154 -13.59 4.09 -9.11
CA GLN A 154 -14.97 3.84 -8.72
C GLN A 154 -15.05 2.79 -7.62
N GLN A 155 -14.40 1.63 -7.79
CA GLN A 155 -14.34 0.58 -6.77
C GLN A 155 -13.72 1.06 -5.46
N PHE A 156 -12.74 1.94 -5.53
CA PHE A 156 -12.13 2.54 -4.34
C PHE A 156 -13.10 3.44 -3.59
N GLU A 157 -13.85 4.31 -4.28
CA GLU A 157 -14.83 5.20 -3.64
C GLU A 157 -16.01 4.40 -3.06
N GLU A 158 -16.50 3.38 -3.77
CA GLU A 158 -17.54 2.46 -3.28
C GLU A 158 -17.07 1.76 -2.00
N ARG A 159 -15.87 1.18 -2.00
CA ARG A 159 -15.32 0.50 -0.82
C ARG A 159 -15.05 1.43 0.34
N LYS A 160 -14.66 2.67 0.06
CA LYS A 160 -14.46 3.71 1.07
C LYS A 160 -15.77 4.09 1.75
N ALA A 161 -16.86 4.20 1.00
CA ALA A 161 -18.19 4.45 1.53
C ALA A 161 -18.69 3.29 2.42
N GLU A 162 -18.54 2.05 1.96
CA GLU A 162 -18.85 0.86 2.75
C GLU A 162 -18.07 0.82 4.07
N TRP A 163 -16.77 1.08 4.01
CA TRP A 163 -15.91 1.10 5.20
C TRP A 163 -16.30 2.19 6.21
N ALA A 164 -16.77 3.34 5.73
CA ALA A 164 -17.26 4.40 6.60
C ALA A 164 -18.52 3.96 7.38
N ILE A 165 -19.45 3.26 6.72
CA ILE A 165 -20.66 2.68 7.33
C ILE A 165 -20.29 1.60 8.35
N GLU A 166 -19.40 0.67 7.97
CA GLU A 166 -18.93 -0.41 8.85
C GLU A 166 -18.30 0.16 10.15
N ARG A 167 -17.51 1.22 10.01
CA ARG A 167 -16.87 1.87 11.18
C ARG A 167 -17.88 2.58 12.08
N GLU A 168 -18.87 3.24 11.51
CA GLU A 168 -19.89 3.93 12.29
C GLU A 168 -20.76 2.92 13.04
N GLY A 169 -21.16 1.81 12.41
CA GLY A 169 -21.86 0.71 13.06
C GLY A 169 -21.09 0.15 14.26
N GLN A 170 -19.80 -0.11 14.09
CA GLN A 170 -18.94 -0.60 15.19
C GLN A 170 -18.80 0.43 16.33
N ARG A 171 -18.84 1.72 16.02
CA ARG A 171 -18.75 2.79 17.02
C ARG A 171 -20.03 2.83 17.88
N ILE A 172 -21.19 2.68 17.26
CA ILE A 172 -22.49 2.65 17.94
C ILE A 172 -22.58 1.42 18.85
N GLU A 173 -22.19 0.24 18.38
CA GLU A 173 -22.18 -0.98 19.20
C GLU A 173 -21.26 -0.88 20.42
N GLN A 174 -20.10 -0.23 20.29
CA GLN A 174 -19.16 -0.03 21.40
C GLN A 174 -19.62 1.04 22.41
N SER A 175 -20.41 2.00 21.98
CA SER A 175 -20.95 3.06 22.84
C SER A 175 -22.26 2.65 23.55
N GLY A 176 -22.92 1.59 23.06
CA GLY A 176 -24.18 1.07 23.58
C GLY A 176 -24.09 0.07 24.73
N MET A 177 -22.91 -0.14 25.36
CA MET A 177 -22.86 -0.90 26.63
C MET A 177 -23.49 -0.06 27.74
N PRO A 178 -24.68 -0.49 28.31
CA PRO A 178 -25.25 0.18 29.45
C PRO A 178 -24.26 0.05 30.60
N ALA A 179 -23.94 1.16 31.22
CA ALA A 179 -23.27 1.16 32.53
C ALA A 179 -24.03 0.22 33.44
N SER A 180 -23.40 -0.86 33.88
CA SER A 180 -23.94 -1.83 34.80
C SER A 180 -24.51 -1.08 35.99
N ALA A 181 -25.85 -1.20 36.16
CA ALA A 181 -26.55 -0.74 37.32
C ALA A 181 -25.94 -1.45 38.56
N THR A 182 -25.34 -0.70 39.44
CA THR A 182 -24.96 -1.12 40.76
C THR A 182 -26.25 -1.50 41.49
N PRO A 183 -26.40 -2.74 42.00
CA PRO A 183 -27.52 -3.05 42.86
C PRO A 183 -27.33 -2.32 44.19
N ASP A 184 -28.29 -1.43 44.48
CA ASP A 184 -28.44 -0.80 45.77
C ASP A 184 -28.76 -1.89 46.80
N MET A 185 -27.78 -2.25 47.61
CA MET A 185 -27.98 -3.07 48.80
C MET A 185 -28.30 -2.11 49.96
N ARG A 186 -29.58 -1.81 50.13
CA ARG A 186 -30.15 -1.39 51.40
C ARG A 186 -31.06 -2.52 51.92
N GLY A 187 -30.67 -3.13 53.02
CA GLY A 187 -31.44 -4.03 53.81
C GLY A 187 -30.67 -4.31 55.07
#